data_0bcf28e02fa866aa09d01fa1aeed7d00
#
_entry.id   0bcf28e02fa866aa09d01fa1aeed7d00
#
_cell.length_a   1.000
_cell.length_b   1.000
_cell.length_c   1.000
_cell.angle_alpha   90.00
_cell.angle_beta   90.00
_cell.angle_gamma   90.00
#
_symmetry.space_group_name_H-M   'P 1'
#
loop_
_entity.id
_entity.type
_entity.pdbx_description
1 polymer ?
#
loop_
_entity_poly.entity_id
_entity_poly.type
_entity_poly.pdbx_seq_one_letter_code
_entity_poly.pdbx_strand_id
1 'polypeptide(L)'
;NRAQAELLHGAQTDPLTNLPNRTVLLERINQLLSNSWGQDQHPTLYFVDLDRFKNINDSLGHAAGDEVLVTVARRLINAVPEGTMVARLSGDEYVVLDATAKSSGAALALAERMLAVFREPLALSQGDVFVTASIGVASISATSSTSPEDVVRQADTAMYRAKDAGRNCLAVYDESMHERVAHRLAVETALYRALDRRELRLFHQPILDLQSGDVVGFEALMRWQQSDGTIVSPAEFIPIAEDTGTIVPIGSWALLEALSQLRHWIDDGVCSPAATMSVNVSPRQLSDTNFPAIVSEALTRSGVSPQLLWLEVTESVMITEPELALATLRRLRSLGVRMALDDFGT
;
A
#
# COMPACT_ATOMS: atom_id res chain seq x y z
N ASN A 1 34.17 32.90 15.25
CA ASN A 1 34.57 31.54 14.83
C ASN A 1 33.65 30.40 15.39
N ARG A 2 33.21 30.45 16.68
CA ARG A 2 32.32 29.40 17.24
C ARG A 2 30.90 29.53 16.70
N ALA A 3 30.34 30.72 16.63
CA ALA A 3 29.01 30.99 16.09
C ALA A 3 28.92 30.68 14.58
N GLN A 4 30.03 30.86 13.84
CA GLN A 4 30.06 30.51 12.42
C GLN A 4 30.14 28.99 12.19
N ALA A 5 30.82 28.26 13.08
CA ALA A 5 30.84 26.80 13.07
C ALA A 5 29.47 26.20 13.48
N GLU A 6 28.76 26.78 14.45
CA GLU A 6 27.43 26.40 14.87
C GLU A 6 26.38 26.68 13.75
N LEU A 7 26.47 27.79 13.06
CA LEU A 7 25.63 28.11 11.89
C LEU A 7 25.88 27.16 10.72
N LEU A 8 27.13 26.81 10.44
CA LEU A 8 27.47 25.83 9.42
C LEU A 8 27.00 24.44 9.80
N HIS A 9 27.15 24.05 11.04
CA HIS A 9 26.67 22.74 11.52
C HIS A 9 25.15 22.63 11.44
N GLY A 10 24.40 23.64 11.86
CA GLY A 10 22.93 23.69 11.76
C GLY A 10 22.42 23.75 10.31
N ALA A 11 23.24 24.22 9.36
CA ALA A 11 22.90 24.21 7.94
C ALA A 11 23.14 22.85 7.25
N GLN A 12 23.88 21.94 7.89
CA GLN A 12 24.33 20.68 7.28
C GLN A 12 23.76 19.43 7.96
N THR A 13 23.16 19.55 9.16
CA THR A 13 22.64 18.42 9.91
C THR A 13 21.17 18.56 10.25
N ASP A 14 20.50 17.43 10.45
CA ASP A 14 19.17 17.34 11.03
C ASP A 14 19.23 17.62 12.55
N PRO A 15 18.43 18.55 13.07
CA PRO A 15 18.57 18.97 14.48
C PRO A 15 18.15 17.90 15.49
N LEU A 16 17.31 16.92 15.12
CA LEU A 16 16.85 15.87 16.01
C LEU A 16 17.84 14.70 16.09
N THR A 17 18.31 14.24 14.94
CA THR A 17 19.15 13.01 14.83
C THR A 17 20.63 13.31 14.71
N ASN A 18 21.00 14.57 14.45
CA ASN A 18 22.36 15.03 14.15
C ASN A 18 23.00 14.35 12.91
N LEU A 19 22.19 13.71 12.07
CA LEU A 19 22.61 13.14 10.80
C LEU A 19 22.79 14.23 9.75
N PRO A 20 23.62 14.01 8.72
CA PRO A 20 23.64 14.82 7.51
C PRO A 20 22.22 15.06 6.99
N ASN A 21 21.94 16.29 6.57
CA ASN A 21 20.67 16.64 5.98
C ASN A 21 20.68 16.46 4.45
N ARG A 22 19.57 16.82 3.79
CA ARG A 22 19.38 16.72 2.35
C ARG A 22 20.47 17.44 1.55
N THR A 23 20.90 18.62 2.02
CA THR A 23 21.90 19.42 1.32
C THR A 23 23.24 18.68 1.23
N VAL A 24 23.70 18.13 2.34
CA VAL A 24 24.98 17.38 2.39
C VAL A 24 24.89 16.09 1.56
N LEU A 25 23.74 15.42 1.59
CA LEU A 25 23.52 14.23 0.77
C LEU A 25 23.65 14.55 -0.73
N LEU A 26 22.95 15.57 -1.21
CA LEU A 26 22.99 15.95 -2.64
C LEU A 26 24.39 16.38 -3.07
N GLU A 27 25.12 17.14 -2.24
CA GLU A 27 26.51 17.48 -2.49
C GLU A 27 27.40 16.23 -2.62
N ARG A 28 27.19 15.23 -1.76
CA ARG A 28 27.96 13.99 -1.79
C ARG A 28 27.65 13.15 -3.03
N ILE A 29 26.37 13.05 -3.42
CA ILE A 29 25.98 12.37 -4.67
C ILE A 29 26.59 13.09 -5.87
N ASN A 30 26.54 14.43 -5.91
CA ASN A 30 27.15 15.21 -6.99
C ASN A 30 28.65 14.98 -7.12
N GLN A 31 29.38 14.89 -6.01
CA GLN A 31 30.79 14.52 -6.00
C GLN A 31 31.02 13.12 -6.58
N LEU A 32 30.16 12.15 -6.25
CA LEU A 32 30.23 10.81 -6.82
C LEU A 32 29.95 10.82 -8.32
N LEU A 33 28.92 11.51 -8.79
CA LEU A 33 28.59 11.60 -10.22
C LEU A 33 29.68 12.27 -11.04
N SER A 34 30.45 13.18 -10.43
CA SER A 34 31.54 13.89 -11.07
C SER A 34 32.87 13.11 -11.15
N ASN A 35 32.97 12.01 -10.40
CA ASN A 35 34.18 11.20 -10.36
C ASN A 35 34.03 9.97 -11.26
N SER A 36 35.14 9.63 -11.96
CA SER A 36 35.21 8.35 -12.68
C SER A 36 35.49 7.23 -11.67
N TRP A 37 34.62 6.23 -11.62
CA TRP A 37 34.79 5.07 -10.74
C TRP A 37 35.45 3.93 -11.50
N GLY A 38 36.18 3.07 -10.76
CA GLY A 38 36.69 1.80 -11.29
C GLY A 38 35.54 0.84 -11.64
N GLN A 39 35.80 -0.10 -12.55
CA GLN A 39 34.79 -1.09 -12.98
C GLN A 39 34.24 -1.96 -11.82
N ASP A 40 34.92 -1.99 -10.68
CA ASP A 40 34.56 -2.79 -9.49
C ASP A 40 33.82 -1.94 -8.43
N GLN A 41 33.39 -0.74 -8.75
CA GLN A 41 32.63 0.11 -7.82
C GLN A 41 31.18 0.24 -8.28
N HIS A 42 30.24 -0.02 -7.36
CA HIS A 42 28.81 0.05 -7.56
C HIS A 42 28.16 0.96 -6.49
N PRO A 43 28.44 2.28 -6.52
CA PRO A 43 27.84 3.18 -5.55
C PRO A 43 26.32 3.04 -5.58
N THR A 44 25.74 2.96 -4.39
CA THR A 44 24.31 2.65 -4.24
C THR A 44 23.67 3.57 -3.23
N LEU A 45 22.48 4.05 -3.56
CA LEU A 45 21.62 4.82 -2.68
C LEU A 45 20.47 3.94 -2.19
N TYR A 46 20.20 4.03 -0.89
CA TYR A 46 19.08 3.36 -0.25
C TYR A 46 18.16 4.42 0.35
N PHE A 47 16.90 4.39 -0.01
CA PHE A 47 15.86 5.22 0.60
C PHE A 47 15.08 4.38 1.60
N VAL A 48 15.03 4.79 2.85
CA VAL A 48 14.42 4.06 3.96
C VAL A 48 13.31 4.91 4.56
N ASP A 49 12.10 4.37 4.62
CA ASP A 49 10.92 5.04 5.18
C ASP A 49 10.28 4.13 6.23
N LEU A 50 9.92 4.70 7.38
CA LEU A 50 9.31 3.94 8.47
C LEU A 50 7.84 3.70 8.21
N ASP A 51 7.46 2.44 8.11
CA ASP A 51 6.07 2.06 7.83
C ASP A 51 5.13 2.53 8.95
N ARG A 52 4.06 3.22 8.55
CA ARG A 52 2.98 3.67 9.45
C ARG A 52 3.47 4.54 10.62
N PHE A 53 4.58 5.28 10.48
CA PHE A 53 5.14 6.13 11.53
C PHE A 53 4.13 7.15 12.08
N LYS A 54 3.23 7.64 11.23
CA LYS A 54 2.13 8.52 11.66
C LYS A 54 1.28 7.88 12.76
N ASN A 55 1.00 6.58 12.70
CA ASN A 55 0.20 5.89 13.72
C ASN A 55 0.91 5.90 15.09
N ILE A 56 2.23 5.87 15.11
CA ILE A 56 3.02 5.98 16.34
C ILE A 56 2.83 7.37 16.96
N ASN A 57 2.98 8.42 16.14
CA ASN A 57 2.74 9.79 16.59
C ASN A 57 1.32 10.00 17.11
N ASP A 58 0.34 9.49 16.39
CA ASP A 58 -1.07 9.64 16.75
C ASP A 58 -1.44 8.86 18.04
N SER A 59 -0.77 7.72 18.28
CA SER A 59 -1.06 6.86 19.44
C SER A 59 -0.24 7.19 20.68
N LEU A 60 1.06 7.52 20.54
CA LEU A 60 2.01 7.69 21.63
C LEU A 60 2.51 9.14 21.80
N GLY A 61 2.12 10.01 20.86
CA GLY A 61 2.53 11.41 20.83
C GLY A 61 3.89 11.66 20.17
N HIS A 62 4.14 12.90 19.77
CA HIS A 62 5.34 13.31 19.03
C HIS A 62 6.66 13.06 19.77
N ALA A 63 6.66 13.13 21.13
CA ALA A 63 7.86 12.85 21.90
C ALA A 63 8.32 11.38 21.74
N ALA A 64 7.40 10.42 21.72
CA ALA A 64 7.71 9.03 21.44
C ALA A 64 8.18 8.84 19.98
N GLY A 65 7.56 9.54 19.03
CA GLY A 65 8.01 9.58 17.64
C GLY A 65 9.44 10.08 17.49
N ASP A 66 9.83 11.12 18.22
CA ASP A 66 11.19 11.65 18.22
C ASP A 66 12.19 10.61 18.78
N GLU A 67 11.83 9.89 19.86
CA GLU A 67 12.65 8.78 20.38
C GLU A 67 12.82 7.65 19.37
N VAL A 68 11.75 7.29 18.63
CA VAL A 68 11.82 6.33 17.52
C VAL A 68 12.83 6.79 16.49
N LEU A 69 12.71 8.02 16.01
CA LEU A 69 13.58 8.58 14.98
C LEU A 69 15.05 8.57 15.39
N VAL A 70 15.36 8.99 16.60
CA VAL A 70 16.75 8.97 17.13
C VAL A 70 17.28 7.54 17.28
N THR A 71 16.43 6.60 17.73
CA THR A 71 16.83 5.20 17.90
C THR A 71 17.07 4.52 16.56
N VAL A 72 16.22 4.78 15.56
CA VAL A 72 16.38 4.28 14.18
C VAL A 72 17.66 4.83 13.56
N ALA A 73 17.93 6.13 13.68
CA ALA A 73 19.17 6.74 13.21
C ALA A 73 20.41 6.00 13.72
N ARG A 74 20.44 5.71 15.04
CA ARG A 74 21.53 4.99 15.70
C ARG A 74 21.66 3.55 15.19
N ARG A 75 20.52 2.83 15.01
CA ARG A 75 20.51 1.46 14.48
C ARG A 75 21.03 1.42 13.06
N LEU A 76 20.62 2.34 12.19
CA LEU A 76 21.09 2.43 10.82
C LEU A 76 22.60 2.71 10.75
N ILE A 77 23.11 3.67 11.54
CA ILE A 77 24.57 3.95 11.62
C ILE A 77 25.34 2.67 11.98
N ASN A 78 24.86 1.92 12.97
CA ASN A 78 25.54 0.71 13.43
C ASN A 78 25.42 -0.46 12.41
N ALA A 79 24.44 -0.44 11.54
CA ALA A 79 24.22 -1.49 10.54
C ALA A 79 25.03 -1.30 9.27
N VAL A 80 25.52 -0.10 8.97
CA VAL A 80 26.23 0.19 7.72
C VAL A 80 27.76 0.07 7.91
N PRO A 81 28.53 -0.21 6.85
CA PRO A 81 30.00 -0.21 6.90
C PRO A 81 30.56 1.18 7.23
N GLU A 82 31.78 1.20 7.75
CA GLU A 82 32.52 2.45 7.95
C GLU A 82 32.70 3.17 6.60
N GLY A 83 32.49 4.49 6.60
CA GLY A 83 32.55 5.33 5.37
C GLY A 83 31.24 5.43 4.61
N THR A 84 30.21 4.67 4.99
CA THR A 84 28.86 4.83 4.43
C THR A 84 28.17 6.03 5.09
N MET A 85 27.53 6.91 4.30
CA MET A 85 26.79 8.05 4.82
C MET A 85 25.36 7.64 5.15
N VAL A 86 24.90 7.95 6.36
CA VAL A 86 23.49 7.91 6.73
C VAL A 86 23.01 9.34 6.88
N ALA A 87 21.94 9.72 6.18
CA ALA A 87 21.34 11.04 6.19
C ALA A 87 19.84 10.94 6.55
N ARG A 88 19.26 12.02 7.08
CA ARG A 88 17.82 12.16 7.25
C ARG A 88 17.32 13.32 6.40
N LEU A 89 16.28 13.04 5.57
CA LEU A 89 15.74 14.06 4.66
C LEU A 89 14.65 14.88 5.31
N SER A 90 13.65 14.22 5.88
CA SER A 90 12.53 14.84 6.57
C SER A 90 11.69 13.74 7.25
N GLY A 91 10.88 14.12 8.25
CA GLY A 91 9.92 13.18 8.87
C GLY A 91 10.55 11.84 9.25
N ASP A 92 10.07 10.77 8.66
CA ASP A 92 10.46 9.36 8.83
C ASP A 92 11.36 8.82 7.71
N GLU A 93 11.90 9.72 6.86
CA GLU A 93 12.70 9.38 5.69
C GLU A 93 14.20 9.45 5.98
N TYR A 94 14.88 8.32 5.80
CA TYR A 94 16.33 8.21 5.87
C TYR A 94 16.90 7.81 4.52
N VAL A 95 18.13 8.22 4.27
CA VAL A 95 18.87 7.83 3.08
C VAL A 95 20.26 7.35 3.47
N VAL A 96 20.66 6.23 2.91
CA VAL A 96 21.99 5.67 3.09
C VAL A 96 22.71 5.69 1.75
N LEU A 97 23.90 6.27 1.73
CA LEU A 97 24.75 6.36 0.54
C LEU A 97 26.02 5.54 0.76
N ASP A 98 26.07 4.38 0.10
CA ASP A 98 27.27 3.54 0.05
C ASP A 98 28.05 3.78 -1.24
N ALA A 99 29.15 4.48 -1.12
CA ALA A 99 30.08 4.75 -2.21
C ALA A 99 31.04 3.59 -2.48
N THR A 100 31.04 2.55 -1.63
CA THR A 100 32.08 1.51 -1.59
C THR A 100 31.59 0.12 -1.99
N ALA A 101 30.29 -0.03 -2.31
CA ALA A 101 29.74 -1.30 -2.74
C ALA A 101 30.51 -1.87 -3.94
N LYS A 102 30.89 -3.14 -3.86
CA LYS A 102 31.72 -3.82 -4.87
C LYS A 102 30.90 -4.60 -5.90
N SER A 103 29.61 -4.75 -5.68
CA SER A 103 28.69 -5.45 -6.59
C SER A 103 27.24 -5.18 -6.20
N SER A 104 26.30 -5.43 -7.11
CA SER A 104 24.87 -5.40 -6.82
C SER A 104 24.47 -6.38 -5.72
N GLY A 105 25.14 -7.54 -5.62
CA GLY A 105 24.92 -8.50 -4.53
C GLY A 105 25.33 -7.96 -3.16
N ALA A 106 26.45 -7.22 -3.08
CA ALA A 106 26.88 -6.56 -1.85
C ALA A 106 25.90 -5.44 -1.45
N ALA A 107 25.39 -4.70 -2.42
CA ALA A 107 24.38 -3.67 -2.19
C ALA A 107 23.07 -4.28 -1.64
N LEU A 108 22.60 -5.38 -2.21
CA LEU A 108 21.44 -6.10 -1.70
C LEU A 108 21.64 -6.63 -0.27
N ALA A 109 22.79 -7.23 0.01
CA ALA A 109 23.12 -7.73 1.35
C ALA A 109 23.16 -6.60 2.39
N LEU A 110 23.57 -5.38 2.01
CA LEU A 110 23.48 -4.21 2.89
C LEU A 110 22.02 -3.79 3.13
N ALA A 111 21.18 -3.79 2.10
CA ALA A 111 19.75 -3.49 2.26
C ALA A 111 19.05 -4.48 3.20
N GLU A 112 19.32 -5.79 3.05
CA GLU A 112 18.79 -6.83 3.93
C GLU A 112 19.27 -6.66 5.38
N ARG A 113 20.54 -6.29 5.57
CA ARG A 113 21.08 -5.99 6.91
C ARG A 113 20.42 -4.78 7.54
N MET A 114 20.17 -3.73 6.77
CA MET A 114 19.41 -2.57 7.25
C MET A 114 17.96 -2.94 7.59
N LEU A 115 17.31 -3.77 6.79
CA LEU A 115 15.96 -4.24 7.08
C LEU A 115 15.91 -5.10 8.36
N ALA A 116 16.96 -5.89 8.61
CA ALA A 116 17.05 -6.73 9.79
C ALA A 116 17.10 -5.95 11.12
N VAL A 117 17.52 -4.67 11.11
CA VAL A 117 17.57 -3.86 12.35
C VAL A 117 16.18 -3.53 12.90
N PHE A 118 15.12 -3.69 12.09
CA PHE A 118 13.74 -3.48 12.46
C PHE A 118 13.04 -4.73 13.01
N ARG A 119 13.70 -5.89 13.00
CA ARG A 119 13.14 -7.14 13.57
C ARG A 119 13.00 -7.08 15.09
N GLU A 120 13.89 -6.34 15.76
CA GLU A 120 13.87 -6.19 17.19
C GLU A 120 13.09 -4.92 17.60
N PRO A 121 12.28 -4.97 18.65
CA PRO A 121 11.53 -3.79 19.11
C PRO A 121 12.47 -2.63 19.45
N LEU A 122 11.97 -1.42 19.33
CA LEU A 122 12.64 -0.20 19.79
C LEU A 122 12.27 0.01 21.26
N ALA A 123 13.26 -0.02 22.15
CA ALA A 123 13.07 0.31 23.55
C ALA A 123 12.96 1.82 23.69
N LEU A 124 11.78 2.32 24.03
CA LEU A 124 11.47 3.72 24.28
C LEU A 124 11.20 3.96 25.75
N SER A 125 11.16 5.22 26.17
CA SER A 125 10.84 5.61 27.55
C SER A 125 9.45 5.12 28.01
N GLN A 126 8.52 4.94 27.09
CA GLN A 126 7.14 4.50 27.34
C GLN A 126 6.91 3.00 27.13
N GLY A 127 7.93 2.22 26.77
CA GLY A 127 7.85 0.79 26.50
C GLY A 127 8.35 0.42 25.09
N ASP A 128 8.32 -0.86 24.80
CA ASP A 128 8.81 -1.41 23.53
C ASP A 128 7.82 -1.17 22.37
N VAL A 129 8.34 -0.69 21.24
CA VAL A 129 7.54 -0.43 20.04
C VAL A 129 8.13 -1.19 18.85
N PHE A 130 7.28 -1.90 18.11
CA PHE A 130 7.67 -2.52 16.85
C PHE A 130 7.46 -1.55 15.69
N VAL A 131 8.50 -1.36 14.90
CA VAL A 131 8.49 -0.52 13.69
C VAL A 131 9.06 -1.33 12.55
N THR A 132 8.45 -1.26 11.38
CA THR A 132 9.01 -1.81 10.15
C THR A 132 9.44 -0.69 9.21
N ALA A 133 10.18 -1.02 8.17
CA ALA A 133 10.59 -0.05 7.16
C ALA A 133 10.48 -0.63 5.75
N SER A 134 10.23 0.25 4.79
CA SER A 134 10.30 -0.04 3.38
C SER A 134 11.58 0.57 2.80
N ILE A 135 12.35 -0.21 2.03
CA ILE A 135 13.65 0.21 1.52
C ILE A 135 13.66 0.17 -0.01
N GLY A 136 13.97 1.31 -0.63
CA GLY A 136 14.26 1.40 -2.06
C GLY A 136 15.76 1.45 -2.32
N VAL A 137 16.23 0.69 -3.29
CA VAL A 137 17.64 0.55 -3.65
C VAL A 137 17.85 1.06 -5.07
N ALA A 138 18.71 2.04 -5.28
CA ALA A 138 19.08 2.55 -6.59
C ALA A 138 20.60 2.56 -6.79
N SER A 139 21.07 1.92 -7.84
CA SER A 139 22.47 1.99 -8.25
C SER A 139 22.76 3.35 -8.88
N ILE A 140 23.86 3.98 -8.50
CA ILE A 140 24.28 5.25 -9.07
C ILE A 140 25.10 4.96 -10.32
N SER A 141 24.60 5.41 -11.47
CA SER A 141 25.31 5.29 -12.74
C SER A 141 25.80 6.67 -13.18
N ALA A 142 27.07 6.82 -13.48
CA ALA A 142 27.64 8.05 -14.02
C ALA A 142 27.29 8.17 -15.51
N THR A 143 26.04 8.52 -15.82
CA THR A 143 25.68 8.98 -17.16
C THR A 143 25.66 10.50 -17.21
N SER A 144 25.97 11.08 -18.36
CA SER A 144 26.09 12.54 -18.52
C SER A 144 24.79 13.32 -18.28
N SER A 145 23.68 12.64 -18.03
CA SER A 145 22.36 13.25 -17.82
C SER A 145 21.76 13.01 -16.42
N THR A 146 22.41 12.24 -15.54
CA THR A 146 21.86 11.92 -14.22
C THR A 146 22.19 13.03 -13.21
N SER A 147 21.18 13.64 -12.60
CA SER A 147 21.34 14.59 -11.50
C SER A 147 21.31 13.89 -10.14
N PRO A 148 21.84 14.53 -9.07
CA PRO A 148 21.70 14.01 -7.70
C PRO A 148 20.24 13.77 -7.30
N GLU A 149 19.34 14.65 -7.70
CA GLU A 149 17.91 14.56 -7.47
C GLU A 149 17.30 13.36 -8.18
N ASP A 150 17.76 13.01 -9.39
CA ASP A 150 17.31 11.83 -10.12
C ASP A 150 17.65 10.55 -9.38
N VAL A 151 18.86 10.45 -8.81
CA VAL A 151 19.27 9.29 -8.01
C VAL A 151 18.38 9.12 -6.77
N VAL A 152 18.10 10.21 -6.05
CA VAL A 152 17.22 10.19 -4.89
C VAL A 152 15.81 9.77 -5.31
N ARG A 153 15.28 10.32 -6.41
CA ARG A 153 13.96 9.97 -6.94
C ARG A 153 13.86 8.50 -7.37
N GLN A 154 14.92 7.93 -7.93
CA GLN A 154 14.97 6.51 -8.29
C GLN A 154 14.86 5.62 -7.05
N ALA A 155 15.61 5.92 -6.00
CA ALA A 155 15.54 5.16 -4.76
C ALA A 155 14.19 5.34 -4.05
N ASP A 156 13.61 6.55 -4.04
CA ASP A 156 12.27 6.82 -3.53
C ASP A 156 11.19 6.03 -4.29
N THR A 157 11.27 6.02 -5.64
CA THR A 157 10.38 5.22 -6.48
C THR A 157 10.44 3.72 -6.13
N ALA A 158 11.64 3.19 -5.90
CA ALA A 158 11.80 1.80 -5.47
C ALA A 158 11.22 1.57 -4.06
N MET A 159 11.44 2.49 -3.12
CA MET A 159 10.88 2.42 -1.76
C MET A 159 9.34 2.40 -1.79
N TYR A 160 8.73 3.23 -2.63
CA TYR A 160 7.30 3.20 -2.80
C TYR A 160 6.79 1.83 -3.30
N ARG A 161 7.54 1.16 -4.19
CA ARG A 161 7.24 -0.22 -4.63
C ARG A 161 7.34 -1.23 -3.49
N ALA A 162 8.31 -1.07 -2.58
CA ALA A 162 8.37 -1.90 -1.38
C ALA A 162 7.12 -1.71 -0.50
N LYS A 163 6.63 -0.49 -0.36
CA LYS A 163 5.35 -0.21 0.34
C LYS A 163 4.16 -0.90 -0.32
N ASP A 164 4.07 -0.87 -1.65
CA ASP A 164 3.01 -1.51 -2.44
C ASP A 164 3.09 -3.04 -2.38
N ALA A 165 4.28 -3.59 -2.28
CA ALA A 165 4.51 -5.04 -2.15
C ALA A 165 4.18 -5.62 -0.76
N GLY A 166 3.60 -4.80 0.14
CA GLY A 166 3.17 -5.24 1.47
C GLY A 166 3.98 -4.65 2.62
N ARG A 167 4.89 -3.70 2.36
CA ARG A 167 5.78 -3.08 3.36
C ARG A 167 6.78 -4.07 3.97
N ASN A 168 7.60 -3.60 4.93
CA ASN A 168 8.61 -4.42 5.61
C ASN A 168 9.49 -5.23 4.66
N CYS A 169 9.86 -4.65 3.52
CA CYS A 169 10.64 -5.29 2.46
C CYS A 169 11.50 -4.26 1.72
N LEU A 170 12.29 -4.75 0.79
CA LEU A 170 13.08 -3.90 -0.11
C LEU A 170 12.66 -4.08 -1.57
N ALA A 171 12.88 -3.05 -2.38
CA ALA A 171 12.77 -3.14 -3.84
C ALA A 171 13.97 -2.45 -4.50
N VAL A 172 14.41 -3.00 -5.62
CA VAL A 172 15.51 -2.43 -6.43
C VAL A 172 14.88 -1.63 -7.57
N TYR A 173 15.40 -0.43 -7.79
CA TYR A 173 14.97 0.41 -8.90
C TYR A 173 15.31 -0.23 -10.25
N ASP A 174 14.33 -0.23 -11.15
CA ASP A 174 14.51 -0.46 -12.57
C ASP A 174 13.70 0.58 -13.37
N GLU A 175 14.09 0.83 -14.63
CA GLU A 175 13.44 1.87 -15.44
C GLU A 175 11.94 1.65 -15.65
N SER A 176 11.48 0.40 -15.64
CA SER A 176 10.05 0.07 -15.78
C SER A 176 9.20 0.55 -14.58
N MET A 177 9.84 0.87 -13.46
CA MET A 177 9.15 1.36 -12.26
C MET A 177 8.54 2.74 -12.45
N HIS A 178 9.17 3.62 -13.21
CA HIS A 178 8.61 4.95 -13.51
C HIS A 178 7.29 4.86 -14.26
N GLU A 179 7.23 4.00 -15.27
CA GLU A 179 6.02 3.78 -16.06
C GLU A 179 4.88 3.22 -15.17
N ARG A 180 5.22 2.31 -14.26
CA ARG A 180 4.24 1.71 -13.33
C ARG A 180 3.71 2.71 -12.31
N VAL A 181 4.55 3.56 -11.74
CA VAL A 181 4.11 4.61 -10.79
C VAL A 181 3.22 5.64 -11.49
N ALA A 182 3.61 6.09 -12.68
CA ALA A 182 2.81 6.99 -13.49
C ALA A 182 1.47 6.35 -13.89
N HIS A 183 1.48 5.07 -14.26
CA HIS A 183 0.28 4.30 -14.60
C HIS A 183 -0.65 4.16 -13.38
N ARG A 184 -0.14 3.80 -12.20
CA ARG A 184 -0.93 3.72 -10.97
C ARG A 184 -1.61 5.05 -10.65
N LEU A 185 -0.89 6.17 -10.72
CA LEU A 185 -1.46 7.51 -10.50
C LEU A 185 -2.55 7.85 -11.53
N ALA A 186 -2.36 7.45 -12.78
CA ALA A 186 -3.36 7.63 -13.82
C ALA A 186 -4.62 6.80 -13.53
N VAL A 187 -4.47 5.52 -13.13
CA VAL A 187 -5.56 4.64 -12.73
C VAL A 187 -6.30 5.20 -11.52
N GLU A 188 -5.58 5.63 -10.48
CA GLU A 188 -6.16 6.26 -9.29
C GLU A 188 -7.01 7.48 -9.65
N THR A 189 -6.44 8.40 -10.43
CA THR A 189 -7.13 9.63 -10.86
C THR A 189 -8.38 9.33 -11.68
N ALA A 190 -8.32 8.34 -12.57
CA ALA A 190 -9.45 7.93 -13.39
C ALA A 190 -10.55 7.24 -12.56
N LEU A 191 -10.16 6.45 -11.54
CA LEU A 191 -11.08 5.69 -10.69
C LEU A 191 -12.03 6.59 -9.89
N TYR A 192 -11.57 7.76 -9.42
CA TYR A 192 -12.43 8.75 -8.76
C TYR A 192 -13.64 9.19 -9.60
N ARG A 193 -13.56 9.09 -10.92
CA ARG A 193 -14.62 9.49 -11.86
C ARG A 193 -15.33 8.29 -12.52
N ALA A 194 -14.90 7.08 -12.25
CA ALA A 194 -15.37 5.88 -12.93
C ALA A 194 -16.87 5.63 -12.70
N LEU A 195 -17.38 5.89 -11.49
CA LEU A 195 -18.83 5.81 -11.18
C LEU A 195 -19.63 6.86 -11.95
N ASP A 196 -19.23 8.12 -11.91
CA ASP A 196 -19.92 9.23 -12.57
C ASP A 196 -19.95 9.02 -14.09
N ARG A 197 -18.89 8.47 -14.65
CA ARG A 197 -18.76 8.17 -16.08
C ARG A 197 -19.43 6.87 -16.50
N ARG A 198 -19.99 6.11 -15.56
CA ARG A 198 -20.60 4.80 -15.82
C ARG A 198 -19.63 3.84 -16.51
N GLU A 199 -18.37 3.83 -16.10
CA GLU A 199 -17.31 2.98 -16.64
C GLU A 199 -17.23 1.64 -15.91
N LEU A 200 -17.83 1.52 -14.71
CA LEU A 200 -17.92 0.27 -13.98
C LEU A 200 -19.07 -0.59 -14.49
N ARG A 201 -18.84 -1.91 -14.53
CA ARG A 201 -19.79 -2.93 -14.95
C ARG A 201 -19.71 -4.12 -14.00
N LEU A 202 -20.83 -4.82 -13.83
CA LEU A 202 -20.83 -6.14 -13.20
C LEU A 202 -20.96 -7.23 -14.26
N PHE A 203 -20.07 -8.19 -14.22
CA PHE A 203 -20.21 -9.46 -14.90
C PHE A 203 -20.72 -10.47 -13.88
N HIS A 204 -21.49 -11.44 -14.32
CA HIS A 204 -22.12 -12.39 -13.43
C HIS A 204 -21.69 -13.80 -13.84
N GLN A 205 -20.96 -14.46 -12.94
CA GLN A 205 -20.53 -15.83 -13.14
C GLN A 205 -21.58 -16.78 -12.55
N PRO A 206 -22.15 -17.71 -13.32
CA PRO A 206 -23.14 -18.65 -12.79
C PRO A 206 -22.50 -19.65 -11.82
N ILE A 207 -23.22 -19.93 -10.76
CA ILE A 207 -22.91 -20.97 -9.78
C ILE A 207 -23.83 -22.15 -10.05
N LEU A 208 -23.25 -23.33 -10.26
CA LEU A 208 -23.98 -24.53 -10.62
C LEU A 208 -24.06 -25.51 -9.47
N ASP A 209 -25.21 -26.14 -9.31
CA ASP A 209 -25.33 -27.34 -8.48
C ASP A 209 -24.62 -28.51 -9.15
N LEU A 210 -23.69 -29.15 -8.45
CA LEU A 210 -22.85 -30.22 -9.02
C LEU A 210 -23.62 -31.51 -9.33
N GLN A 211 -24.81 -31.73 -8.75
CA GLN A 211 -25.59 -32.95 -8.94
C GLN A 211 -26.57 -32.77 -10.10
N SER A 212 -27.28 -31.65 -10.14
CA SER A 212 -28.30 -31.38 -11.18
C SER A 212 -27.75 -30.65 -12.40
N GLY A 213 -26.66 -29.89 -12.26
CA GLY A 213 -26.15 -28.99 -13.29
C GLY A 213 -26.96 -27.70 -13.43
N ASP A 214 -27.95 -27.48 -12.56
CA ASP A 214 -28.78 -26.28 -12.63
C ASP A 214 -28.03 -25.05 -12.09
N VAL A 215 -28.37 -23.86 -12.59
CA VAL A 215 -27.87 -22.59 -12.06
C VAL A 215 -28.61 -22.29 -10.75
N VAL A 216 -27.86 -22.26 -9.65
CA VAL A 216 -28.41 -22.00 -8.29
C VAL A 216 -28.09 -20.57 -7.81
N GLY A 217 -27.21 -19.85 -8.51
CA GLY A 217 -26.86 -18.48 -8.16
C GLY A 217 -25.85 -17.87 -9.14
N PHE A 218 -25.43 -16.68 -8.80
CA PHE A 218 -24.45 -15.91 -9.57
C PHE A 218 -23.48 -15.21 -8.63
N GLU A 219 -22.22 -15.08 -9.05
CA GLU A 219 -21.26 -14.21 -8.41
C GLU A 219 -21.12 -12.92 -9.24
N ALA A 220 -21.25 -11.77 -8.58
CA ALA A 220 -21.10 -10.45 -9.19
C ALA A 220 -19.61 -10.04 -9.21
N LEU A 221 -19.03 -9.99 -10.37
CA LEU A 221 -17.63 -9.70 -10.61
C LEU A 221 -17.46 -8.33 -11.26
N MET A 222 -16.81 -7.43 -10.55
CA MET A 222 -16.58 -6.06 -11.04
C MET A 222 -15.63 -6.03 -12.23
N ARG A 223 -15.93 -5.18 -13.21
CA ARG A 223 -15.10 -4.89 -14.37
C ARG A 223 -15.07 -3.38 -14.57
N TRP A 224 -13.93 -2.83 -14.91
CA TRP A 224 -13.81 -1.42 -15.25
C TRP A 224 -13.42 -1.27 -16.71
N GLN A 225 -14.34 -0.76 -17.50
CA GLN A 225 -14.16 -0.45 -18.92
C GLN A 225 -14.13 1.06 -19.08
N GLN A 226 -12.97 1.62 -19.36
CA GLN A 226 -12.78 3.04 -19.59
C GLN A 226 -13.44 3.49 -20.89
N SER A 227 -13.66 4.80 -21.03
CA SER A 227 -14.34 5.39 -22.18
C SER A 227 -13.60 5.20 -23.52
N ASP A 228 -12.29 4.95 -23.48
CA ASP A 228 -11.46 4.62 -24.65
C ASP A 228 -11.50 3.13 -25.04
N GLY A 229 -12.25 2.32 -24.28
CA GLY A 229 -12.37 0.86 -24.48
C GLY A 229 -11.34 0.04 -23.70
N THR A 230 -10.41 0.65 -22.99
CA THR A 230 -9.43 -0.04 -22.15
C THR A 230 -10.14 -0.74 -20.98
N ILE A 231 -9.81 -2.01 -20.75
CA ILE A 231 -10.30 -2.79 -19.62
C ILE A 231 -9.20 -2.84 -18.57
N VAL A 232 -9.46 -2.24 -17.40
CA VAL A 232 -8.57 -2.30 -16.24
C VAL A 232 -8.92 -3.51 -15.39
N SER A 233 -7.90 -4.31 -15.04
CA SER A 233 -8.09 -5.55 -14.27
C SER A 233 -8.56 -5.26 -12.84
N PRO A 234 -9.49 -6.06 -12.27
CA PRO A 234 -9.85 -5.98 -10.85
C PRO A 234 -8.64 -6.07 -9.91
N ALA A 235 -7.68 -6.94 -10.23
CA ALA A 235 -6.44 -7.08 -9.45
C ALA A 235 -5.59 -5.80 -9.43
N GLU A 236 -5.79 -4.90 -10.37
CA GLU A 236 -5.09 -3.62 -10.43
C GLU A 236 -5.86 -2.51 -9.72
N PHE A 237 -7.16 -2.34 -10.00
CA PHE A 237 -7.89 -1.17 -9.48
C PHE A 237 -8.52 -1.39 -8.10
N ILE A 238 -8.84 -2.62 -7.70
CA ILE A 238 -9.44 -2.87 -6.38
C ILE A 238 -8.50 -2.49 -5.23
N PRO A 239 -7.20 -2.88 -5.24
CA PRO A 239 -6.25 -2.41 -4.22
C PRO A 239 -6.13 -0.88 -4.15
N ILE A 240 -6.13 -0.20 -5.31
CA ILE A 240 -6.12 1.26 -5.38
C ILE A 240 -7.41 1.86 -4.78
N ALA A 241 -8.57 1.25 -5.09
CA ALA A 241 -9.85 1.67 -4.52
C ALA A 241 -9.88 1.52 -2.99
N GLU A 242 -9.28 0.45 -2.47
CA GLU A 242 -9.15 0.22 -1.03
C GLU A 242 -8.23 1.25 -0.38
N ASP A 243 -7.04 1.49 -0.92
CA ASP A 243 -6.08 2.46 -0.39
C ASP A 243 -6.65 3.89 -0.35
N THR A 244 -7.35 4.28 -1.42
CA THR A 244 -7.95 5.63 -1.55
C THR A 244 -9.29 5.78 -0.84
N GLY A 245 -9.96 4.68 -0.50
CA GLY A 245 -11.33 4.67 0.07
C GLY A 245 -12.45 4.73 -0.96
N THR A 246 -12.14 4.82 -2.25
CA THR A 246 -13.14 4.81 -3.31
C THR A 246 -13.87 3.47 -3.42
N ILE A 247 -13.34 2.40 -2.80
CA ILE A 247 -14.01 1.09 -2.72
C ILE A 247 -15.36 1.18 -2.01
N VAL A 248 -15.56 2.10 -1.07
CA VAL A 248 -16.82 2.23 -0.33
C VAL A 248 -17.97 2.66 -1.23
N PRO A 249 -17.92 3.79 -1.96
CA PRO A 249 -18.98 4.16 -2.91
C PRO A 249 -19.08 3.19 -4.08
N ILE A 250 -17.98 2.63 -4.57
CA ILE A 250 -17.98 1.62 -5.65
C ILE A 250 -18.69 0.35 -5.19
N GLY A 251 -18.39 -0.16 -4.02
CA GLY A 251 -19.02 -1.37 -3.49
C GLY A 251 -20.50 -1.17 -3.14
N SER A 252 -20.88 0.03 -2.70
CA SER A 252 -22.30 0.37 -2.48
C SER A 252 -23.08 0.36 -3.79
N TRP A 253 -22.52 0.89 -4.86
CA TRP A 253 -23.08 0.81 -6.21
C TRP A 253 -23.16 -0.65 -6.69
N ALA A 254 -22.08 -1.41 -6.56
CA ALA A 254 -22.01 -2.79 -7.02
C ALA A 254 -23.08 -3.68 -6.32
N LEU A 255 -23.25 -3.50 -5.03
CA LEU A 255 -24.26 -4.22 -4.25
C LEU A 255 -25.69 -3.95 -4.76
N LEU A 256 -26.03 -2.68 -4.96
CA LEU A 256 -27.35 -2.31 -5.46
C LEU A 256 -27.59 -2.81 -6.89
N GLU A 257 -26.59 -2.66 -7.75
CA GLU A 257 -26.67 -3.13 -9.16
C GLU A 257 -26.82 -4.65 -9.23
N ALA A 258 -26.03 -5.43 -8.46
CA ALA A 258 -26.11 -6.87 -8.40
C ALA A 258 -27.52 -7.36 -7.95
N LEU A 259 -28.05 -6.78 -6.88
CA LEU A 259 -29.37 -7.13 -6.37
C LEU A 259 -30.49 -6.71 -7.33
N SER A 260 -30.38 -5.55 -7.96
CA SER A 260 -31.34 -5.08 -8.96
C SER A 260 -31.35 -6.02 -10.17
N GLN A 261 -30.19 -6.48 -10.61
CA GLN A 261 -30.08 -7.44 -11.70
C GLN A 261 -30.66 -8.81 -11.35
N LEU A 262 -30.41 -9.32 -10.14
CA LEU A 262 -31.01 -10.56 -9.66
C LEU A 262 -32.53 -10.44 -9.65
N ARG A 263 -33.07 -9.34 -9.12
CA ARG A 263 -34.52 -9.11 -9.08
C ARG A 263 -35.12 -9.12 -10.49
N HIS A 264 -34.47 -8.44 -11.43
CA HIS A 264 -34.90 -8.41 -12.84
C HIS A 264 -34.94 -9.82 -13.45
N TRP A 265 -33.90 -10.63 -13.25
CA TRP A 265 -33.88 -12.00 -13.76
C TRP A 265 -34.93 -12.91 -13.15
N ILE A 266 -35.24 -12.73 -11.85
CA ILE A 266 -36.32 -13.47 -11.20
C ILE A 266 -37.68 -13.05 -11.78
N ASP A 267 -37.93 -11.75 -11.98
CA ASP A 267 -39.19 -11.22 -12.51
C ASP A 267 -39.42 -11.64 -13.96
N ASP A 268 -38.36 -11.69 -14.75
CA ASP A 268 -38.42 -12.11 -16.16
C ASP A 268 -38.40 -13.64 -16.32
N GLY A 269 -38.28 -14.43 -15.23
CA GLY A 269 -38.22 -15.90 -15.28
C GLY A 269 -36.90 -16.42 -15.90
N VAL A 270 -35.84 -15.63 -15.93
CA VAL A 270 -34.51 -16.04 -16.46
C VAL A 270 -33.82 -17.00 -15.47
N CYS A 271 -34.04 -16.83 -14.18
CA CYS A 271 -33.52 -17.73 -13.15
C CYS A 271 -34.59 -18.12 -12.12
N SER A 272 -34.24 -19.10 -11.29
CA SER A 272 -35.13 -19.56 -10.18
C SER A 272 -35.39 -18.41 -9.21
N PRO A 273 -36.61 -18.28 -8.64
CA PRO A 273 -36.88 -17.38 -7.52
C PRO A 273 -36.03 -17.63 -6.27
N ALA A 274 -35.38 -18.80 -6.19
CA ALA A 274 -34.44 -19.15 -5.13
C ALA A 274 -32.96 -18.91 -5.51
N ALA A 275 -32.71 -18.40 -6.71
CA ALA A 275 -31.33 -18.09 -7.14
C ALA A 275 -30.67 -17.06 -6.23
N THR A 276 -29.40 -17.27 -5.92
CA THR A 276 -28.64 -16.41 -5.01
C THR A 276 -27.72 -15.46 -5.77
N MET A 277 -27.31 -14.37 -5.14
CA MET A 277 -26.30 -13.44 -5.63
C MET A 277 -25.19 -13.31 -4.61
N SER A 278 -23.97 -13.64 -5.03
CA SER A 278 -22.74 -13.42 -4.25
C SER A 278 -22.11 -12.09 -4.64
N VAL A 279 -21.68 -11.33 -3.63
CA VAL A 279 -20.99 -10.05 -3.79
C VAL A 279 -19.78 -9.99 -2.90
N ASN A 280 -18.62 -9.70 -3.47
CA ASN A 280 -17.36 -9.52 -2.76
C ASN A 280 -17.38 -8.23 -1.94
N VAL A 281 -16.88 -8.29 -0.70
CA VAL A 281 -16.84 -7.18 0.25
C VAL A 281 -15.42 -6.97 0.74
N SER A 282 -14.91 -5.75 0.57
CA SER A 282 -13.56 -5.41 1.00
C SER A 282 -13.43 -5.26 2.53
N PRO A 283 -12.23 -5.45 3.10
CA PRO A 283 -11.95 -5.17 4.51
C PRO A 283 -12.37 -3.76 4.93
N ARG A 284 -12.14 -2.77 4.06
CA ARG A 284 -12.46 -1.38 4.34
C ARG A 284 -13.96 -1.09 4.43
N GLN A 285 -14.79 -1.81 3.66
CA GLN A 285 -16.25 -1.71 3.78
C GLN A 285 -16.74 -2.32 5.10
N LEU A 286 -16.14 -3.41 5.56
CA LEU A 286 -16.48 -4.04 6.84
C LEU A 286 -16.06 -3.21 8.05
N SER A 287 -15.05 -2.38 7.92
CA SER A 287 -14.64 -1.40 8.94
C SER A 287 -15.54 -0.16 8.94
N ASP A 288 -16.40 0.03 7.93
CA ASP A 288 -17.40 1.11 7.94
C ASP A 288 -18.63 0.73 8.77
N THR A 289 -18.83 1.41 9.88
CA THR A 289 -20.00 1.20 10.79
C THR A 289 -21.34 1.42 10.11
N ASN A 290 -21.36 2.14 8.96
CA ASN A 290 -22.56 2.40 8.17
C ASN A 290 -22.88 1.29 7.15
N PHE A 291 -21.94 0.39 6.89
CA PHE A 291 -22.09 -0.65 5.87
C PHE A 291 -23.35 -1.52 6.04
N PRO A 292 -23.76 -1.96 7.25
CA PRO A 292 -25.03 -2.68 7.42
C PRO A 292 -26.26 -1.89 7.00
N ALA A 293 -26.25 -0.56 7.15
CA ALA A 293 -27.34 0.29 6.68
C ALA A 293 -27.38 0.37 5.14
N ILE A 294 -26.21 0.44 4.50
CA ILE A 294 -26.08 0.38 3.03
C ILE A 294 -26.66 -0.93 2.48
N VAL A 295 -26.32 -2.07 3.11
CA VAL A 295 -26.86 -3.39 2.71
C VAL A 295 -28.37 -3.43 2.88
N SER A 296 -28.89 -2.94 4.02
CA SER A 296 -30.35 -2.87 4.29
C SER A 296 -31.08 -2.01 3.26
N GLU A 297 -30.51 -0.87 2.88
CA GLU A 297 -31.06 0.01 1.85
C GLU A 297 -31.07 -0.67 0.47
N ALA A 298 -29.98 -1.33 0.09
CA ALA A 298 -29.89 -2.03 -1.19
C ALA A 298 -30.92 -3.16 -1.29
N LEU A 299 -31.11 -3.95 -0.22
CA LEU A 299 -32.15 -4.99 -0.14
C LEU A 299 -33.56 -4.39 -0.26
N THR A 300 -33.83 -3.29 0.44
CA THR A 300 -35.12 -2.61 0.39
C THR A 300 -35.43 -2.07 -1.00
N ARG A 301 -34.45 -1.44 -1.65
CA ARG A 301 -34.62 -0.84 -2.97
C ARG A 301 -34.77 -1.87 -4.08
N SER A 302 -34.05 -2.98 -4.00
CA SER A 302 -34.14 -4.06 -4.98
C SER A 302 -35.33 -4.97 -4.78
N GLY A 303 -35.90 -5.03 -3.55
CA GLY A 303 -36.96 -5.97 -3.19
C GLY A 303 -36.51 -7.44 -3.15
N VAL A 304 -35.18 -7.69 -3.10
CA VAL A 304 -34.62 -9.02 -2.98
C VAL A 304 -34.64 -9.48 -1.53
N SER A 305 -35.05 -10.73 -1.31
CA SER A 305 -35.02 -11.35 0.03
C SER A 305 -33.59 -11.44 0.56
N PRO A 306 -33.34 -11.05 1.83
CA PRO A 306 -31.97 -11.08 2.39
C PRO A 306 -31.27 -12.44 2.29
N GLN A 307 -32.03 -13.55 2.36
CA GLN A 307 -31.48 -14.91 2.28
C GLN A 307 -30.90 -15.26 0.89
N LEU A 308 -31.20 -14.46 -0.14
CA LEU A 308 -30.66 -14.66 -1.48
C LEU A 308 -29.33 -13.90 -1.68
N LEU A 309 -28.94 -13.02 -0.77
CA LEU A 309 -27.67 -12.32 -0.81
C LEU A 309 -26.61 -13.08 -0.01
N TRP A 310 -25.49 -13.36 -0.67
CA TRP A 310 -24.25 -13.81 -0.05
C TRP A 310 -23.23 -12.68 -0.10
N LEU A 311 -22.61 -12.37 1.04
CA LEU A 311 -21.47 -11.46 1.13
C LEU A 311 -20.21 -12.29 1.31
N GLU A 312 -19.29 -12.18 0.37
CA GLU A 312 -18.02 -12.89 0.37
C GLU A 312 -16.93 -12.00 0.95
N VAL A 313 -16.25 -12.50 1.97
CA VAL A 313 -15.21 -11.77 2.70
C VAL A 313 -13.92 -12.57 2.71
N THR A 314 -12.78 -11.92 2.52
CA THR A 314 -11.47 -12.57 2.58
C THR A 314 -10.99 -12.73 4.02
N GLU A 315 -10.06 -13.66 4.27
CA GLU A 315 -9.47 -13.90 5.61
C GLU A 315 -8.77 -12.66 6.18
N SER A 316 -8.20 -11.81 5.33
CA SER A 316 -7.46 -10.59 5.69
C SER A 316 -8.27 -9.61 6.55
N VAL A 317 -9.59 -9.63 6.48
CA VAL A 317 -10.50 -8.82 7.29
C VAL A 317 -10.32 -9.04 8.79
N MET A 318 -10.05 -10.28 9.19
CA MET A 318 -9.94 -10.65 10.61
C MET A 318 -8.60 -10.22 11.25
N ILE A 319 -7.64 -9.75 10.45
CA ILE A 319 -6.30 -9.43 10.91
C ILE A 319 -6.18 -7.95 11.32
N THR A 320 -6.88 -7.05 10.65
CA THR A 320 -6.64 -5.60 10.78
C THR A 320 -7.43 -4.96 11.93
N GLU A 321 -8.73 -5.23 12.05
CA GLU A 321 -9.63 -4.69 13.09
C GLU A 321 -10.69 -5.72 13.51
N PRO A 322 -10.30 -6.77 14.22
CA PRO A 322 -11.17 -7.95 14.43
C PRO A 322 -12.46 -7.64 15.18
N GLU A 323 -12.44 -6.76 16.16
CA GLU A 323 -13.63 -6.44 16.97
C GLU A 323 -14.70 -5.68 16.16
N LEU A 324 -14.26 -4.68 15.36
CA LEU A 324 -15.16 -3.88 14.53
C LEU A 324 -15.75 -4.72 13.39
N ALA A 325 -14.91 -5.51 12.73
CA ALA A 325 -15.34 -6.44 11.69
C ALA A 325 -16.38 -7.43 12.23
N LEU A 326 -16.13 -8.07 13.38
CA LEU A 326 -17.07 -8.98 14.02
C LEU A 326 -18.40 -8.30 14.39
N ALA A 327 -18.38 -7.07 14.89
CA ALA A 327 -19.60 -6.31 15.18
C ALA A 327 -20.42 -6.05 13.92
N THR A 328 -19.76 -5.64 12.82
CA THR A 328 -20.38 -5.41 11.52
C THR A 328 -20.97 -6.72 10.95
N LEU A 329 -20.22 -7.82 10.97
CA LEU A 329 -20.68 -9.13 10.52
C LEU A 329 -21.91 -9.63 11.31
N ARG A 330 -21.95 -9.42 12.62
CA ARG A 330 -23.13 -9.75 13.45
C ARG A 330 -24.36 -8.96 13.04
N ARG A 331 -24.21 -7.65 12.77
CA ARG A 331 -25.29 -6.79 12.30
C ARG A 331 -25.79 -7.23 10.92
N LEU A 332 -24.89 -7.54 9.99
CA LEU A 332 -25.25 -8.06 8.68
C LEU A 332 -26.02 -9.38 8.79
N ARG A 333 -25.55 -10.31 9.63
CA ARG A 333 -26.26 -11.56 9.89
C ARG A 333 -27.67 -11.34 10.45
N SER A 334 -27.87 -10.31 11.29
CA SER A 334 -29.20 -9.98 11.83
C SER A 334 -30.18 -9.45 10.77
N LEU A 335 -29.69 -8.96 9.62
CA LEU A 335 -30.51 -8.61 8.47
C LEU A 335 -31.01 -9.85 7.70
N GLY A 336 -30.45 -11.02 7.98
CA GLY A 336 -30.80 -12.28 7.32
C GLY A 336 -29.97 -12.59 6.07
N VAL A 337 -28.92 -11.81 5.77
CA VAL A 337 -27.98 -12.09 4.68
C VAL A 337 -27.07 -13.27 5.03
N ARG A 338 -26.58 -13.95 4.01
CA ARG A 338 -25.62 -15.05 4.16
C ARG A 338 -24.20 -14.51 3.98
N MET A 339 -23.24 -15.19 4.58
CA MET A 339 -21.82 -14.84 4.49
C MET A 339 -21.00 -16.06 4.13
N ALA A 340 -20.03 -15.86 3.26
CA ALA A 340 -19.02 -16.84 2.89
C ALA A 340 -17.62 -16.29 3.15
N LEU A 341 -16.69 -17.16 3.50
CA LEU A 341 -15.27 -16.85 3.58
C LEU A 341 -14.63 -17.26 2.26
N ASP A 342 -14.03 -16.32 1.58
CA ASP A 342 -13.35 -16.54 0.30
C ASP A 342 -11.83 -16.60 0.49
N ASP A 343 -11.12 -17.20 -0.46
CA ASP A 343 -9.64 -17.34 -0.48
C ASP A 343 -9.06 -18.00 0.79
N PHE A 344 -9.78 -18.95 1.39
CA PHE A 344 -9.34 -19.61 2.62
C PHE A 344 -8.10 -20.49 2.40
N GLY A 345 -6.97 -20.10 3.06
CA GLY A 345 -5.73 -20.88 3.04
C GLY A 345 -4.78 -20.57 1.88
N THR A 346 -4.92 -19.42 1.21
CA THR A 346 -4.01 -18.94 0.16
C THR A 346 -2.91 -18.04 0.68
#